data_af6f64f27b67195bfdd279646165d05a
#
_entry.id   af6f64f27b67195bfdd279646165d05a
#
_cell.length_a   1.000
_cell.length_b   1.000
_cell.length_c   1.000
_cell.angle_alpha   90.00
_cell.angle_beta   90.00
_cell.angle_gamma   90.00
#
_symmetry.space_group_name_H-M   'P 1'
#
loop_
_entity.id
_entity.type
_entity.pdbx_description
1 polymer ?
#
loop_
_entity_poly.entity_id
_entity_poly.type
_entity_poly.pdbx_seq_one_letter_code
_entity_poly.pdbx_strand_id
1 'polypeptide(L)'
;RSITGDTYIAMQYGPVPSNVDDILKAVRGDSFFSGYVDELKDKLAFENRYIVKELAEPDMDELSESDVECLTYAIDLCHDKSFGQLTDLSHGMAWTNTARDRAISVKDILREAGDEEEYVEYIADQLRLQSALLQ
;
A
#
# COMPACT_ATOMS: atom_id res chain seq x y z
N ARG A 1 2.66 9.29 -9.12
CA ARG A 1 1.72 8.15 -9.19
C ARG A 1 1.84 7.27 -7.95
N SER A 2 0.82 6.49 -7.61
CA SER A 2 0.95 5.42 -6.62
C SER A 2 1.70 4.23 -7.22
N ILE A 3 2.65 3.63 -6.49
CA ILE A 3 3.41 2.46 -6.95
C ILE A 3 2.47 1.26 -7.15
N THR A 4 1.57 1.03 -6.21
CA THR A 4 0.63 -0.10 -6.25
C THR A 4 -0.72 0.23 -6.88
N GLY A 5 -1.06 1.50 -7.03
CA GLY A 5 -2.40 1.95 -7.43
C GLY A 5 -3.51 1.61 -6.42
N ASP A 6 -3.12 1.23 -5.20
CA ASP A 6 -4.04 0.70 -4.20
C ASP A 6 -4.78 1.81 -3.42
N THR A 7 -5.89 1.42 -2.80
CA THR A 7 -6.63 2.23 -1.84
C THR A 7 -6.24 1.83 -0.43
N TYR A 8 -5.82 2.79 0.38
CA TYR A 8 -5.44 2.56 1.77
C TYR A 8 -6.65 2.73 2.69
N ILE A 9 -6.90 1.74 3.51
CA ILE A 9 -7.99 1.74 4.50
C ILE A 9 -7.41 2.03 5.89
N ALA A 10 -8.03 2.96 6.63
CA ALA A 10 -7.63 3.29 8.01
C ALA A 10 -8.06 2.18 8.97
N MET A 11 -7.21 1.20 9.19
CA MET A 11 -7.46 0.09 10.11
C MET A 11 -6.82 0.35 11.50
N GLN A 12 -7.10 -0.52 12.47
CA GLN A 12 -6.72 -0.33 13.87
C GLN A 12 -5.22 -0.11 14.09
N TYR A 13 -4.38 -0.77 13.31
CA TYR A 13 -2.92 -0.75 13.48
C TYR A 13 -2.20 0.02 12.38
N GLY A 14 -2.92 0.76 11.57
CA GLY A 14 -2.37 1.62 10.52
C GLY A 14 -3.10 1.51 9.19
N PRO A 15 -2.63 2.24 8.18
CA PRO A 15 -3.13 2.15 6.81
C PRO A 15 -2.85 0.77 6.20
N VAL A 16 -3.86 0.18 5.59
CA VAL A 16 -3.74 -1.13 4.92
C VAL A 16 -4.07 -0.96 3.43
N PRO A 17 -3.16 -1.33 2.52
CA PRO A 17 -3.43 -1.36 1.09
C PRO A 17 -4.39 -2.52 0.79
N SER A 18 -5.63 -2.20 0.39
CA SER A 18 -6.74 -3.16 0.36
C SER A 18 -6.53 -4.32 -0.62
N ASN A 19 -6.07 -4.04 -1.84
CA ASN A 19 -5.84 -5.08 -2.84
C ASN A 19 -4.64 -5.96 -2.48
N VAL A 20 -3.55 -5.36 -2.00
CA VAL A 20 -2.37 -6.13 -1.55
C VAL A 20 -2.73 -7.04 -0.37
N ASP A 21 -3.51 -6.55 0.59
CA ASP A 21 -3.97 -7.35 1.74
C ASP A 21 -4.86 -8.52 1.29
N ASP A 22 -5.78 -8.29 0.35
CA ASP A 22 -6.65 -9.34 -0.20
C ASP A 22 -5.85 -10.40 -0.97
N ILE A 23 -4.85 -9.99 -1.76
CA ILE A 23 -3.94 -10.89 -2.46
C ILE A 23 -3.14 -11.73 -1.45
N LEU A 24 -2.56 -11.13 -0.43
CA LEU A 24 -1.80 -11.84 0.60
C LEU A 24 -2.67 -12.83 1.39
N LYS A 25 -3.90 -12.46 1.72
CA LYS A 25 -4.87 -13.36 2.35
C LYS A 25 -5.20 -14.55 1.46
N ALA A 26 -5.36 -14.32 0.16
CA ALA A 26 -5.64 -15.39 -0.79
C ALA A 26 -4.45 -16.34 -0.98
N VAL A 27 -3.22 -15.82 -1.08
CA VAL A 27 -1.99 -16.65 -1.13
C VAL A 27 -1.86 -17.49 0.14
N ARG A 28 -2.22 -16.95 1.30
CA ARG A 28 -2.24 -17.65 2.58
C ARG A 28 -3.38 -18.68 2.71
N GLY A 29 -4.38 -18.62 1.85
CA GLY A 29 -5.56 -19.51 1.88
C GLY A 29 -6.71 -19.03 2.76
N ASP A 30 -6.69 -17.77 3.20
CA ASP A 30 -7.72 -17.18 4.08
C ASP A 30 -8.88 -16.53 3.28
N SER A 31 -8.79 -16.44 1.98
CA SER A 31 -9.84 -15.87 1.13
C SER A 31 -9.94 -16.56 -0.22
N PHE A 32 -11.11 -16.42 -0.88
CA PHE A 32 -11.39 -16.96 -2.21
C PHE A 32 -11.06 -15.98 -3.35
N PHE A 33 -10.31 -14.93 -3.09
CA PHE A 33 -9.88 -14.02 -4.15
C PHE A 33 -9.05 -14.78 -5.20
N SER A 34 -9.50 -14.78 -6.46
CA SER A 34 -8.90 -15.61 -7.52
C SER A 34 -7.98 -14.85 -8.48
N GLY A 35 -7.96 -13.51 -8.42
CA GLY A 35 -7.07 -12.71 -9.27
C GLY A 35 -5.62 -12.86 -8.84
N TYR A 36 -4.67 -12.97 -9.74
CA TYR A 36 -3.21 -13.03 -9.54
C TYR A 36 -2.67 -14.09 -8.55
N VAL A 37 -3.54 -14.82 -7.82
CA VAL A 37 -3.12 -15.75 -6.77
C VAL A 37 -2.32 -16.90 -7.33
N ASP A 38 -2.76 -17.45 -8.47
CA ASP A 38 -2.07 -18.59 -9.11
C ASP A 38 -0.68 -18.18 -9.61
N GLU A 39 -0.52 -16.94 -10.06
CA GLU A 39 0.77 -16.38 -10.49
C GLU A 39 1.72 -16.10 -9.31
N LEU A 40 1.17 -15.86 -8.12
CA LEU A 40 1.95 -15.52 -6.95
C LEU A 40 2.30 -16.71 -6.06
N LYS A 41 1.60 -17.84 -6.18
CA LYS A 41 1.86 -19.05 -5.39
C LYS A 41 3.27 -19.62 -5.57
N ASP A 42 3.85 -19.44 -6.74
CA ASP A 42 5.21 -19.87 -7.04
C ASP A 42 6.27 -18.82 -6.67
N LYS A 43 5.85 -17.60 -6.29
CA LYS A 43 6.72 -16.47 -5.97
C LYS A 43 6.77 -16.16 -4.48
N LEU A 44 5.67 -16.41 -3.77
CA LEU A 44 5.50 -16.09 -2.35
C LEU A 44 4.91 -17.28 -1.60
N ALA A 45 5.38 -17.49 -0.37
CA ALA A 45 4.78 -18.41 0.59
C ALA A 45 4.68 -17.77 1.96
N PHE A 46 3.89 -18.38 2.85
CA PHE A 46 3.85 -18.01 4.25
C PHE A 46 4.53 -19.09 5.07
N GLU A 47 5.55 -18.74 5.85
CA GLU A 47 6.18 -19.63 6.80
C GLU A 47 5.24 -19.93 7.98
N ASN A 48 4.49 -18.87 8.39
CA ASN A 48 3.39 -18.93 9.34
C ASN A 48 2.36 -17.85 8.96
N ARG A 49 1.39 -17.60 9.84
CA ARG A 49 0.32 -16.62 9.54
C ARG A 49 0.83 -15.20 9.25
N TYR A 50 2.05 -14.85 9.66
CA TYR A 50 2.53 -13.45 9.67
C TYR A 50 3.81 -13.23 8.84
N ILE A 51 4.54 -14.26 8.49
CA ILE A 51 5.84 -14.14 7.83
C ILE A 51 5.71 -14.58 6.37
N VAL A 52 5.86 -13.60 5.47
CA VAL A 52 5.94 -13.84 4.04
C VAL A 52 7.36 -14.30 3.69
N LYS A 53 7.47 -15.33 2.89
CA LYS A 53 8.72 -15.88 2.37
C LYS A 53 8.77 -15.72 0.86
N GLU A 54 9.85 -15.15 0.37
CA GLU A 54 10.17 -15.09 -1.04
C GLU A 54 10.58 -16.48 -1.55
N LEU A 55 10.02 -16.88 -2.70
CA LEU A 55 10.34 -18.12 -3.39
C LEU A 55 11.04 -17.88 -4.73
N ALA A 56 10.94 -16.68 -5.28
CA ALA A 56 11.55 -16.26 -6.53
C ALA A 56 11.96 -14.79 -6.47
N GLU A 57 12.98 -14.42 -7.23
CA GLU A 57 13.39 -13.01 -7.38
C GLU A 57 12.23 -12.16 -7.91
N PRO A 58 12.03 -10.94 -7.38
CA PRO A 58 10.99 -10.06 -7.84
C PRO A 58 11.28 -9.56 -9.26
N ASP A 59 10.23 -9.47 -10.07
CA ASP A 59 10.30 -8.80 -11.36
C ASP A 59 10.28 -7.28 -11.15
N MET A 60 11.37 -6.62 -11.52
CA MET A 60 11.56 -5.17 -11.33
C MET A 60 11.26 -4.37 -12.61
N ASP A 61 10.89 -5.02 -13.72
CA ASP A 61 10.77 -4.35 -15.03
C ASP A 61 9.66 -3.28 -15.07
N GLU A 62 8.64 -3.43 -14.23
CA GLU A 62 7.52 -2.48 -14.12
C GLU A 62 7.79 -1.30 -13.17
N LEU A 63 8.92 -1.30 -12.46
CA LEU A 63 9.29 -0.27 -11.51
C LEU A 63 10.26 0.75 -12.14
N SER A 64 9.97 2.04 -11.96
CA SER A 64 10.92 3.09 -12.28
C SER A 64 12.01 3.21 -11.22
N GLU A 65 13.13 3.86 -11.55
CA GLU A 65 14.19 4.14 -10.57
C GLU A 65 13.64 4.86 -9.32
N SER A 66 12.74 5.83 -9.50
CA SER A 66 12.11 6.54 -8.38
C SER A 66 11.18 5.65 -7.55
N ASP A 67 10.51 4.65 -8.15
CA ASP A 67 9.73 3.67 -7.40
C ASP A 67 10.66 2.83 -6.50
N VAL A 68 11.80 2.38 -7.03
CA VAL A 68 12.80 1.61 -6.28
C VAL A 68 13.40 2.43 -5.14
N GLU A 69 13.72 3.71 -5.39
CA GLU A 69 14.21 4.63 -4.34
C GLU A 69 13.18 4.79 -3.20
N CYS A 70 11.90 4.99 -3.54
CA CYS A 70 10.83 5.10 -2.54
C CYS A 70 10.65 3.81 -1.73
N LEU A 71 10.68 2.64 -2.38
CA LEU A 71 10.58 1.35 -1.70
C LEU A 71 11.78 1.12 -0.78
N THR A 72 13.00 1.41 -1.25
CA THR A 72 14.21 1.30 -0.46
C THR A 72 14.15 2.20 0.77
N TYR A 73 13.75 3.46 0.60
CA TYR A 73 13.57 4.39 1.71
C TYR A 73 12.56 3.85 2.75
N ALA A 74 11.43 3.32 2.30
CA ALA A 74 10.41 2.77 3.20
C ALA A 74 10.92 1.54 3.97
N ILE A 75 11.68 0.66 3.32
CA ILE A 75 12.31 -0.50 3.95
C ILE A 75 13.32 -0.04 5.01
N ASP A 76 14.21 0.89 4.66
CA ASP A 76 15.23 1.43 5.58
C ASP A 76 14.58 2.14 6.79
N LEU A 77 13.48 2.84 6.56
CA LEU A 77 12.73 3.49 7.63
C LEU A 77 12.09 2.50 8.60
N CYS A 78 11.67 1.33 8.11
CA CYS A 78 10.81 0.39 8.86
C CYS A 78 11.54 -0.83 9.42
N HIS A 79 12.64 -1.30 8.80
CA HIS A 79 13.22 -2.63 9.03
C HIS A 79 13.68 -2.91 10.47
N ASP A 80 14.08 -1.88 11.22
CA ASP A 80 14.60 -1.98 12.58
C ASP A 80 13.53 -1.68 13.67
N LYS A 81 12.29 -1.42 13.26
CA LYS A 81 11.24 -1.00 14.17
C LYS A 81 10.38 -2.17 14.66
N SER A 82 10.00 -2.12 15.92
CA SER A 82 9.00 -3.01 16.49
C SER A 82 7.60 -2.74 15.91
N PHE A 83 6.69 -3.69 16.06
CA PHE A 83 5.30 -3.52 15.64
C PHE A 83 4.63 -2.27 16.25
N GLY A 84 4.86 -1.98 17.54
CA GLY A 84 4.34 -0.77 18.19
C GLY A 84 4.90 0.51 17.56
N GLN A 85 6.21 0.56 17.30
CA GLN A 85 6.83 1.71 16.64
C GLN A 85 6.34 1.91 15.20
N LEU A 86 6.10 0.83 14.44
CA LEU A 86 5.49 0.90 13.10
C LEU A 86 4.05 1.40 13.17
N THR A 87 3.29 0.94 14.15
CA THR A 87 1.92 1.42 14.42
C THR A 87 1.92 2.92 14.68
N ASP A 88 2.76 3.39 15.61
CA ASP A 88 2.87 4.81 15.95
C ASP A 88 3.31 5.65 14.74
N LEU A 89 4.29 5.18 13.96
CA LEU A 89 4.77 5.83 12.75
C LEU A 89 3.67 5.97 11.70
N SER A 90 2.82 4.96 11.55
CA SER A 90 1.77 4.90 10.53
C SER A 90 0.49 5.65 10.91
N HIS A 91 0.34 6.06 12.17
CA HIS A 91 -0.80 6.83 12.68
C HIS A 91 -0.60 8.34 12.50
N GLY A 92 -0.20 8.75 11.29
CA GLY A 92 -0.04 10.15 10.96
C GLY A 92 -1.37 10.89 10.75
N MET A 93 -1.28 12.10 10.19
CA MET A 93 -2.44 12.99 10.00
C MET A 93 -3.49 12.36 9.09
N ALA A 94 -3.09 11.76 7.97
CA ALA A 94 -4.02 11.17 7.00
C ALA A 94 -4.84 10.03 7.62
N TRP A 95 -4.18 9.18 8.42
CA TRP A 95 -4.86 8.13 9.17
C TRP A 95 -5.78 8.71 10.26
N THR A 96 -5.31 9.69 11.03
CA THR A 96 -6.06 10.32 12.15
C THR A 96 -7.32 11.04 11.66
N ASN A 97 -7.26 11.67 10.48
CA ASN A 97 -8.40 12.37 9.88
C ASN A 97 -9.44 11.43 9.26
N THR A 98 -9.13 10.15 9.16
CA THR A 98 -10.01 9.17 8.52
C THR A 98 -10.74 8.34 9.56
N ALA A 99 -12.05 8.19 9.40
CA ALA A 99 -12.83 7.29 10.24
C ALA A 99 -12.35 5.83 10.05
N ARG A 100 -12.38 5.05 11.13
CA ARG A 100 -11.98 3.65 11.10
C ARG A 100 -12.70 2.86 10.00
N ASP A 101 -11.96 1.97 9.35
CA ASP A 101 -12.42 1.10 8.26
C ASP A 101 -12.93 1.88 7.02
N ARG A 102 -12.46 3.11 6.84
CA ARG A 102 -12.72 3.95 5.67
C ARG A 102 -11.46 4.19 4.85
N ALA A 103 -11.66 4.46 3.57
CA ALA A 103 -10.58 4.83 2.66
C ALA A 103 -9.95 6.15 3.07
N ILE A 104 -8.62 6.17 3.17
CA ILE A 104 -7.84 7.37 3.43
C ILE A 104 -7.83 8.23 2.15
N SER A 105 -8.10 9.51 2.31
CA SER A 105 -8.08 10.46 1.20
C SER A 105 -6.67 10.61 0.63
N VAL A 106 -6.53 10.54 -0.69
CA VAL A 106 -5.26 10.84 -1.37
C VAL A 106 -4.78 12.25 -1.05
N LYS A 107 -5.69 13.22 -0.92
CA LYS A 107 -5.34 14.59 -0.51
C LYS A 107 -4.66 14.64 0.85
N ASP A 108 -5.17 13.87 1.83
CA ASP A 108 -4.57 13.84 3.16
C ASP A 108 -3.21 13.13 3.16
N ILE A 109 -3.03 12.09 2.33
CA ILE A 109 -1.73 11.43 2.14
C ILE A 109 -0.70 12.42 1.57
N LEU A 110 -1.06 13.15 0.53
CA LEU A 110 -0.18 14.15 -0.10
C LEU A 110 0.16 15.31 0.86
N ARG A 111 -0.83 15.80 1.59
CA ARG A 111 -0.61 16.84 2.62
C ARG A 111 0.30 16.38 3.74
N GLU A 112 0.15 15.14 4.20
CA GLU A 112 1.03 14.54 5.20
C GLU A 112 2.47 14.40 4.68
N ALA A 113 2.64 14.10 3.38
CA ALA A 113 3.93 14.08 2.72
C ALA A 113 4.59 15.47 2.58
N GLY A 114 3.83 16.54 2.82
CA GLY A 114 4.32 17.91 2.74
C GLY A 114 4.17 18.56 1.37
N ASP A 115 3.33 17.99 0.51
CA ASP A 115 3.04 18.54 -0.81
C ASP A 115 2.25 19.85 -0.70
N GLU A 116 2.54 20.79 -1.61
CA GLU A 116 1.83 22.05 -1.71
C GLU A 116 0.38 21.85 -2.18
N GLU A 117 -0.55 22.67 -1.70
CA GLU A 117 -2.00 22.51 -1.95
C GLU A 117 -2.36 22.53 -3.44
N GLU A 118 -1.65 23.30 -4.25
CA GLU A 118 -1.85 23.34 -5.71
C GLU A 118 -1.55 21.96 -6.34
N TYR A 119 -0.50 21.31 -5.89
CA TYR A 119 -0.14 19.96 -6.34
C TYR A 119 -1.13 18.89 -5.83
N VAL A 120 -1.58 19.01 -4.58
CA VAL A 120 -2.61 18.14 -3.99
C VAL A 120 -3.90 18.18 -4.81
N GLU A 121 -4.39 19.38 -5.16
CA GLU A 121 -5.59 19.53 -5.99
C GLU A 121 -5.40 18.98 -7.40
N TYR A 122 -4.25 19.27 -8.03
CA TYR A 122 -3.91 18.76 -9.35
C TYR A 122 -3.97 17.22 -9.40
N ILE A 123 -3.31 16.54 -8.46
CA ILE A 123 -3.30 15.07 -8.40
C ILE A 123 -4.70 14.51 -8.14
N ALA A 124 -5.48 15.14 -7.25
CA ALA A 124 -6.84 14.70 -6.96
C ALA A 124 -7.75 14.79 -8.20
N ASP A 125 -7.60 15.83 -8.98
CA ASP A 125 -8.36 16.01 -10.23
C ASP A 125 -7.94 15.00 -11.30
N GLN A 126 -6.64 14.71 -11.45
CA GLN A 126 -6.15 13.66 -12.36
C GLN A 126 -6.75 12.29 -12.01
N LEU A 127 -6.80 11.92 -10.73
CA LEU A 127 -7.38 10.66 -10.29
C LEU A 127 -8.89 10.58 -10.53
N ARG A 128 -9.63 11.69 -10.36
CA ARG A 128 -11.05 11.74 -10.71
C ARG A 128 -11.29 11.51 -12.20
N LEU A 129 -10.49 12.18 -13.06
CA LEU A 129 -10.58 12.01 -14.51
C LEU A 129 -10.28 10.59 -14.95
N GLN A 130 -9.25 9.96 -14.39
CA GLN A 130 -8.94 8.55 -14.67
C GLN A 130 -10.08 7.63 -14.26
N SER A 131 -10.65 7.82 -13.08
CA SER A 131 -11.79 7.01 -12.61
C SER A 131 -13.02 7.17 -13.49
N ALA A 132 -13.26 8.36 -14.03
CA ALA A 132 -14.39 8.62 -14.94
C ALA A 132 -14.21 7.99 -16.34
N LEU A 133 -12.97 7.81 -16.78
CA LEU A 133 -12.65 7.17 -18.08
C LEU A 133 -12.71 5.64 -18.04
N LEU A 134 -12.67 5.04 -16.85
CA LEU A 134 -12.72 3.59 -16.65
C LEU A 134 -14.14 3.06 -16.38
N GLN A 135 -15.13 3.96 -16.32
CA GLN A 135 -16.56 3.62 -16.23
C GLN A 135 -17.23 3.65 -17.61
#